data_5b91797cfeb8c939980da180fe3f908f
#
_entry.id   5b91797cfeb8c939980da180fe3f908f
#
_cell.length_a   1.000
_cell.length_b   1.000
_cell.length_c   1.000
_cell.angle_alpha   90.00
_cell.angle_beta   90.00
_cell.angle_gamma   90.00
#
_symmetry.space_group_name_H-M   'P 1'
#
loop_
_entity.id
_entity.type
_entity.pdbx_description
1 polymer ?
#
loop_
_entity_poly.entity_id
_entity_poly.type
_entity_poly.pdbx_seq_one_letter_code
_entity_poly.pdbx_strand_id
1 'polypeptide(L)'
;MLNHVVSERIKDLRLGVKLPQAKLALKLGVAQSLIARYETGEFIPPVELLVKYADFFDVSMDYLVGRADKPQGKMFQYQPQVIDDDKMRAFVEMCFDPKSSANAKLKDAVIKLLKEQEQK
;
A
#
# COMPACT_ATOMS: atom_id res chain seq x y z
N MET A 1 -14.04 -19.45 -6.30
CA MET A 1 -14.77 -18.40 -5.67
C MET A 1 -13.88 -17.56 -4.77
N LEU A 2 -14.06 -17.52 -3.43
CA LEU A 2 -13.20 -16.69 -2.58
C LEU A 2 -11.73 -17.08 -2.73
N ASN A 3 -11.43 -18.38 -2.77
CA ASN A 3 -10.06 -18.85 -2.93
C ASN A 3 -9.40 -18.29 -4.19
N HIS A 4 -10.12 -18.26 -5.30
CA HIS A 4 -9.58 -17.75 -6.55
C HIS A 4 -9.32 -16.25 -6.52
N VAL A 5 -10.24 -15.49 -5.94
CA VAL A 5 -10.08 -14.04 -5.85
C VAL A 5 -8.86 -13.70 -5.00
N VAL A 6 -8.78 -14.31 -3.82
CA VAL A 6 -7.64 -14.04 -2.92
C VAL A 6 -6.34 -14.47 -3.59
N SER A 7 -6.29 -15.68 -4.15
CA SER A 7 -5.05 -16.19 -4.75
C SER A 7 -4.57 -15.34 -5.92
N GLU A 8 -5.48 -14.92 -6.78
CA GLU A 8 -5.11 -14.05 -7.90
C GLU A 8 -4.60 -12.70 -7.44
N ARG A 9 -5.28 -12.09 -6.47
CA ARG A 9 -4.92 -10.75 -6.02
C ARG A 9 -3.60 -10.71 -5.28
N ILE A 10 -3.35 -11.67 -4.38
CA ILE A 10 -2.07 -11.70 -3.68
C ILE A 10 -0.90 -12.01 -4.63
N LYS A 11 -1.13 -12.88 -5.61
CA LYS A 11 -0.13 -13.20 -6.62
C LYS A 11 0.16 -11.98 -7.51
N ASP A 12 -0.89 -11.30 -7.98
CA ASP A 12 -0.74 -10.13 -8.82
C ASP A 12 -0.01 -9.00 -8.10
N LEU A 13 -0.30 -8.78 -6.81
CA LEU A 13 0.41 -7.79 -6.02
C LEU A 13 1.89 -8.09 -5.93
N ARG A 14 2.23 -9.35 -5.66
CA ARG A 14 3.64 -9.76 -5.56
C ARG A 14 4.36 -9.60 -6.90
N LEU A 15 3.74 -10.05 -7.98
CA LEU A 15 4.34 -9.95 -9.31
C LEU A 15 4.47 -8.50 -9.75
N GLY A 16 3.51 -7.65 -9.36
CA GLY A 16 3.53 -6.23 -9.70
C GLY A 16 4.75 -5.50 -9.16
N VAL A 17 5.29 -5.94 -8.02
CA VAL A 17 6.51 -5.37 -7.45
C VAL A 17 7.74 -6.25 -7.73
N LYS A 18 7.58 -7.31 -8.54
CA LYS A 18 8.66 -8.22 -8.93
C LYS A 18 9.38 -8.86 -7.74
N LEU A 19 8.61 -9.22 -6.73
CA LEU A 19 9.15 -9.80 -5.49
C LEU A 19 9.05 -11.32 -5.54
N PRO A 20 10.17 -12.06 -5.37
CA PRO A 20 10.10 -13.53 -5.31
C PRO A 20 9.31 -14.00 -4.09
N GLN A 21 8.68 -15.19 -4.22
CA GLN A 21 7.91 -15.78 -3.12
C GLN A 21 8.76 -15.93 -1.85
N ALA A 22 10.02 -16.35 -1.98
CA ALA A 22 10.89 -16.54 -0.82
C ALA A 22 11.13 -15.24 -0.07
N LYS A 23 11.31 -14.13 -0.78
CA LYS A 23 11.50 -12.83 -0.13
C LYS A 23 10.23 -12.34 0.52
N LEU A 24 9.08 -12.52 -0.13
CA LEU A 24 7.81 -12.17 0.49
C LEU A 24 7.57 -12.99 1.75
N ALA A 25 7.87 -14.28 1.71
CA ALA A 25 7.74 -15.15 2.89
C ALA A 25 8.54 -14.64 4.07
N LEU A 26 9.78 -14.21 3.82
CA LEU A 26 10.61 -13.61 4.87
C LEU A 26 9.97 -12.34 5.44
N LYS A 27 9.45 -11.49 4.58
CA LYS A 27 8.81 -10.23 5.01
C LYS A 27 7.56 -10.47 5.83
N LEU A 28 6.78 -11.49 5.49
CA LEU A 28 5.54 -11.81 6.19
C LEU A 28 5.75 -12.77 7.37
N GLY A 29 6.95 -13.35 7.50
CA GLY A 29 7.25 -14.24 8.60
C GLY A 29 6.64 -15.63 8.47
N VAL A 30 6.50 -16.14 7.26
CA VAL A 30 5.92 -17.46 6.98
C VAL A 30 6.83 -18.24 6.04
N ALA A 31 6.55 -19.53 5.89
CA ALA A 31 7.31 -20.36 4.96
C ALA A 31 6.94 -20.07 3.51
N GLN A 32 7.93 -20.16 2.62
CA GLN A 32 7.68 -19.95 1.18
C GLN A 32 6.65 -20.95 0.64
N SER A 33 6.65 -22.18 1.12
CA SER A 33 5.69 -23.20 0.68
C SER A 33 4.25 -22.78 0.95
N LEU A 34 4.00 -22.03 2.04
CA LEU A 34 2.68 -21.49 2.33
C LEU A 34 2.31 -20.39 1.35
N ILE A 35 3.24 -19.50 1.02
CA ILE A 35 2.97 -18.45 0.02
C ILE A 35 2.55 -19.10 -1.30
N ALA A 36 3.28 -20.14 -1.74
CA ALA A 36 2.96 -20.85 -2.97
C ALA A 36 1.55 -21.44 -2.94
N ARG A 37 1.15 -22.04 -1.84
CA ARG A 37 -0.18 -22.64 -1.70
C ARG A 37 -1.29 -21.61 -1.66
N TYR A 38 -1.04 -20.47 -1.05
CA TYR A 38 -2.01 -19.37 -1.06
C TYR A 38 -2.19 -18.81 -2.48
N GLU A 39 -1.10 -18.72 -3.24
CA GLU A 39 -1.18 -18.19 -4.61
C GLU A 39 -1.79 -19.15 -5.61
N THR A 40 -1.78 -20.46 -5.33
CA THR A 40 -2.47 -21.44 -6.17
C THR A 40 -3.95 -21.59 -5.81
N GLY A 41 -4.38 -21.05 -4.68
CA GLY A 41 -5.75 -21.21 -4.19
C GLY A 41 -5.97 -22.49 -3.41
N GLU A 42 -4.91 -23.29 -3.18
CA GLU A 42 -5.02 -24.50 -2.37
C GLU A 42 -5.46 -24.21 -0.95
N PHE A 43 -4.91 -23.13 -0.36
CA PHE A 43 -5.29 -22.66 0.96
C PHE A 43 -5.68 -21.19 0.90
N ILE A 44 -6.57 -20.78 1.80
CA ILE A 44 -6.88 -19.36 2.03
C ILE A 44 -6.01 -18.88 3.17
N PRO A 45 -5.30 -17.75 3.02
CA PRO A 45 -4.52 -17.21 4.14
C PRO A 45 -5.43 -16.90 5.34
N PRO A 46 -4.99 -17.17 6.56
CA PRO A 46 -5.76 -16.74 7.73
C PRO A 46 -5.87 -15.23 7.82
N VAL A 47 -6.87 -14.73 8.56
CA VAL A 47 -7.14 -13.30 8.65
C VAL A 47 -5.89 -12.51 9.06
N GLU A 48 -5.14 -13.02 10.04
CA GLU A 48 -3.92 -12.35 10.50
C GLU A 48 -2.91 -12.15 9.38
N LEU A 49 -2.78 -13.15 8.52
CA LEU A 49 -1.86 -13.07 7.39
C LEU A 49 -2.40 -12.15 6.30
N LEU A 50 -3.71 -12.16 6.06
CA LEU A 50 -4.33 -11.21 5.13
C LEU A 50 -4.09 -9.77 5.55
N VAL A 51 -4.15 -9.48 6.86
CA VAL A 51 -3.82 -8.16 7.38
C VAL A 51 -2.38 -7.81 7.06
N LYS A 52 -1.45 -8.75 7.22
CA LYS A 52 -0.04 -8.52 6.87
C LYS A 52 0.13 -8.23 5.37
N TYR A 53 -0.57 -8.96 4.51
CA TYR A 53 -0.58 -8.68 3.07
C TYR A 53 -1.11 -7.27 2.79
N ALA A 54 -2.22 -6.91 3.42
CA ALA A 54 -2.83 -5.61 3.21
C ALA A 54 -1.89 -4.48 3.62
N ASP A 55 -1.24 -4.63 4.76
CA ASP A 55 -0.29 -3.63 5.25
C ASP A 55 0.97 -3.57 4.39
N PHE A 56 1.49 -4.73 3.99
CA PHE A 56 2.72 -4.77 3.20
C PHE A 56 2.54 -4.15 1.82
N PHE A 57 1.43 -4.44 1.14
CA PHE A 57 1.17 -3.93 -0.20
C PHE A 57 0.35 -2.65 -0.20
N ASP A 58 -0.04 -2.17 0.97
CA ASP A 58 -0.90 -0.99 1.14
C ASP A 58 -2.19 -1.09 0.32
N VAL A 59 -2.91 -2.17 0.52
CA VAL A 59 -4.21 -2.40 -0.10
C VAL A 59 -5.24 -2.69 0.99
N SER A 60 -6.53 -2.53 0.66
CA SER A 60 -7.60 -2.81 1.61
C SER A 60 -7.86 -4.32 1.72
N MET A 61 -8.39 -4.75 2.87
CA MET A 61 -8.85 -6.11 3.02
C MET A 61 -10.00 -6.42 2.05
N ASP A 62 -10.87 -5.45 1.80
CA ASP A 62 -11.96 -5.62 0.85
C ASP A 62 -11.45 -5.95 -0.55
N TYR A 63 -10.37 -5.32 -0.97
CA TYR A 63 -9.74 -5.65 -2.24
C TYR A 63 -9.23 -7.10 -2.25
N LEU A 64 -8.55 -7.50 -1.19
CA LEU A 64 -7.96 -8.85 -1.12
C LEU A 64 -9.02 -9.95 -1.20
N VAL A 65 -10.19 -9.73 -0.60
CA VAL A 65 -11.26 -10.73 -0.59
C VAL A 65 -12.27 -10.54 -1.71
N GLY A 66 -12.07 -9.58 -2.59
CA GLY A 66 -12.91 -9.40 -3.77
C GLY A 66 -14.17 -8.57 -3.55
N ARG A 67 -14.27 -7.88 -2.42
CA ARG A 67 -15.41 -6.98 -2.12
C ARG A 67 -15.26 -5.62 -2.77
N ALA A 68 -14.03 -5.25 -3.12
CA ALA A 68 -13.74 -4.01 -3.81
C ALA A 68 -12.88 -4.30 -5.05
N ASP A 69 -13.11 -3.55 -6.11
CA ASP A 69 -12.35 -3.72 -7.36
C ASP A 69 -11.05 -2.93 -7.37
N LYS A 70 -10.95 -1.92 -6.52
CA LYS A 70 -9.77 -1.06 -6.47
C LYS A 70 -9.01 -1.26 -5.18
N PRO A 71 -7.67 -1.32 -5.21
CA PRO A 71 -6.85 -1.51 -4.01
C PRO A 71 -6.70 -0.20 -3.24
N GLN A 72 -7.68 0.10 -2.39
CA GLN A 72 -7.72 1.34 -1.63
C GLN A 72 -6.96 1.20 -0.31
N GLY A 73 -5.63 1.32 -0.37
CA GLY A 73 -4.80 1.28 0.82
C GLY A 73 -4.92 2.54 1.67
N LYS A 74 -4.26 2.56 2.80
CA LYS A 74 -4.31 3.69 3.75
C LYS A 74 -3.79 4.97 3.12
N MET A 75 -2.72 4.88 2.35
CA MET A 75 -2.16 6.04 1.67
C MET A 75 -3.11 6.58 0.60
N PHE A 76 -3.83 5.67 -0.08
CA PHE A 76 -4.82 6.08 -1.07
C PHE A 76 -5.97 6.84 -0.43
N GLN A 77 -6.38 6.44 0.77
CA GLN A 77 -7.51 7.07 1.48
C GLN A 77 -7.14 8.41 2.09
N TYR A 78 -5.85 8.71 2.21
CA TYR A 78 -5.42 9.98 2.76
C TYR A 78 -5.52 11.04 1.68
N GLN A 79 -6.64 11.75 1.67
CA GLN A 79 -6.82 12.89 0.81
C GLN A 79 -7.29 14.05 1.67
N PRO A 80 -6.43 15.05 1.90
CA PRO A 80 -6.84 16.19 2.70
C PRO A 80 -7.99 16.92 2.02
N GLN A 81 -9.16 16.85 2.63
CA GLN A 81 -10.38 17.49 2.10
C GLN A 81 -10.27 19.00 2.18
N VAL A 82 -9.62 19.48 3.20
CA VAL A 82 -9.38 20.90 3.39
C VAL A 82 -7.88 21.09 3.42
N ILE A 83 -7.38 21.84 2.44
CA ILE A 83 -5.96 22.11 2.36
C ILE A 83 -5.72 23.47 2.97
N ASP A 84 -5.27 23.49 4.21
CA ASP A 84 -4.63 24.65 4.77
C ASP A 84 -3.11 24.41 4.76
N ASP A 85 -2.36 25.49 4.85
CA ASP A 85 -0.93 25.42 4.74
C ASP A 85 -0.30 24.55 5.84
N ASP A 86 -0.87 24.60 7.04
CA ASP A 86 -0.33 23.85 8.17
C ASP A 86 -0.53 22.35 8.00
N LYS A 87 -1.71 21.92 7.57
CA LYS A 87 -2.00 20.49 7.37
C LYS A 87 -1.19 19.91 6.23
N MET A 88 -1.10 20.64 5.13
CA MET A 88 -0.32 20.22 4.00
C MET A 88 1.16 20.14 4.34
N ARG A 89 1.67 21.13 5.07
CA ARG A 89 3.05 21.14 5.52
C ARG A 89 3.34 19.94 6.44
N ALA A 90 2.45 19.66 7.36
CA ALA A 90 2.60 18.50 8.25
C ALA A 90 2.64 17.19 7.46
N PHE A 91 1.77 17.04 6.45
CA PHE A 91 1.77 15.85 5.61
C PHE A 91 3.09 15.70 4.84
N VAL A 92 3.57 16.79 4.24
CA VAL A 92 4.81 16.77 3.48
C VAL A 92 6.00 16.47 4.40
N GLU A 93 5.99 16.99 5.62
CA GLU A 93 7.05 16.72 6.59
C GLU A 93 7.09 15.26 7.04
N MET A 94 5.94 14.57 7.03
CA MET A 94 5.92 13.14 7.29
C MET A 94 6.66 12.34 6.23
N CYS A 95 6.75 12.86 5.01
CA CYS A 95 7.36 12.17 3.87
C CYS A 95 8.84 12.48 3.71
N PHE A 96 9.34 13.56 4.32
CA PHE A 96 10.70 14.03 4.09
C PHE A 96 11.41 14.29 5.40
N ASP A 97 12.75 14.09 5.38
CA ASP A 97 13.60 14.40 6.53
C ASP A 97 13.71 15.92 6.70
N PRO A 98 13.22 16.49 7.81
CA PRO A 98 13.25 17.93 8.00
C PRO A 98 14.67 18.51 8.21
N LYS A 99 15.66 17.64 8.44
CA LYS A 99 17.03 18.09 8.68
C LYS A 99 17.82 18.37 7.40
N SER A 100 17.30 17.94 6.25
CA SER A 100 18.00 18.10 4.98
C SER A 100 17.59 19.41 4.31
N SER A 101 18.59 20.25 3.96
CA SER A 101 18.33 21.49 3.23
C SER A 101 17.79 21.23 1.83
N ALA A 102 18.22 20.13 1.19
CA ALA A 102 17.70 19.76 -0.12
C ALA A 102 16.21 19.39 -0.02
N ASN A 103 15.82 18.74 1.07
CA ASN A 103 14.43 18.39 1.29
C ASN A 103 13.55 19.61 1.53
N ALA A 104 14.09 20.68 2.12
CA ALA A 104 13.32 21.91 2.33
C ALA A 104 12.83 22.49 1.00
N LYS A 105 13.69 22.54 -0.01
CA LYS A 105 13.32 23.02 -1.34
C LYS A 105 12.30 22.11 -2.01
N LEU A 106 12.49 20.79 -1.87
CA LEU A 106 11.57 19.82 -2.43
C LEU A 106 10.21 19.90 -1.77
N LYS A 107 10.16 20.05 -0.45
CA LYS A 107 8.91 20.25 0.27
C LYS A 107 8.12 21.44 -0.25
N ASP A 108 8.79 22.57 -0.42
CA ASP A 108 8.13 23.79 -0.89
C ASP A 108 7.59 23.58 -2.31
N ALA A 109 8.33 22.90 -3.17
CA ALA A 109 7.89 22.59 -4.52
C ALA A 109 6.65 21.69 -4.51
N VAL A 110 6.65 20.65 -3.66
CA VAL A 110 5.52 19.73 -3.55
C VAL A 110 4.28 20.46 -3.03
N ILE A 111 4.44 21.27 -1.99
CA ILE A 111 3.34 22.04 -1.41
C ILE A 111 2.72 22.96 -2.48
N LYS A 112 3.56 23.61 -3.26
CA LYS A 112 3.10 24.50 -4.33
C LYS A 112 2.31 23.75 -5.39
N LEU A 113 2.79 22.58 -5.80
CA LEU A 113 2.10 21.74 -6.78
C LEU A 113 0.73 21.29 -6.26
N LEU A 114 0.64 20.89 -5.00
CA LEU A 114 -0.61 20.46 -4.41
C LEU A 114 -1.63 21.60 -4.35
N LYS A 115 -1.18 22.82 -4.04
CA LYS A 115 -2.05 23.98 -4.04
C LYS A 115 -2.56 24.32 -5.43
N GLU A 116 -1.72 24.22 -6.43
CA GLU A 116 -2.11 24.46 -7.82
C GLU A 116 -3.18 23.47 -8.28
N GLN A 117 -3.06 22.20 -7.91
CA GLN A 117 -4.04 21.18 -8.26
C GLN A 117 -5.39 21.44 -7.58
N GLU A 118 -5.38 21.95 -6.36
CA GLU A 118 -6.60 22.23 -5.65
C GLU A 118 -7.38 23.39 -6.28
N GLN A 119 -6.68 24.35 -6.85
CA GLN A 119 -7.31 25.52 -7.45
C GLN A 119 -8.00 25.22 -8.79
N LYS A 120 -7.78 24.02 -9.33
CA LYS A 120 -8.50 23.55 -10.50
C LYS A 120 -9.76 22.81 -10.11
#